data_292022a8754a7cbb799e1e719679ea9b
#
_entry.id   292022a8754a7cbb799e1e719679ea9b
#
_cell.length_a   1.000
_cell.length_b   1.000
_cell.length_c   1.000
_cell.angle_alpha   90.00
_cell.angle_beta   90.00
_cell.angle_gamma   90.00
#
_symmetry.space_group_name_H-M   'P 1'
#
loop_
_entity.id
_entity.type
_entity.pdbx_description
1 polymer ?
#
loop_
_entity_poly.entity_id
_entity_poly.type
_entity_poly.pdbx_seq_one_letter_code
_entity_poly.pdbx_strand_id
1 'polypeptide(L)'
;CYALSKVLEEVMLEQYYVQYDFNGCCLRAPWIMEKDDFKYTLSFGNDVFGGPRWCDLVGAKKADEYVAAGSVPVMLDAHGDPMLRNFVHVDDLTAAIVAALGHPAARQQLFNICMDEPVDYRIMADYLYETRGLPSVDIPTTFHRTWLDNNKAKFLLDWRPEVDLDDLIDNAWDYERDDDDERKIWYPG
;
A
#
# COMPACT_ATOMS: atom_id res chain seq x y z
N CYS A 1 10.44 -0.92 15.83
CA CYS A 1 10.02 0.29 16.58
C CYS A 1 8.89 1.06 15.91
N TYR A 2 8.85 1.14 14.56
CA TYR A 2 7.82 1.92 13.84
C TYR A 2 6.39 1.43 14.17
N ALA A 3 6.10 0.14 14.02
CA ALA A 3 4.77 -0.41 14.34
C ALA A 3 4.35 -0.14 15.79
N LEU A 4 5.29 -0.24 16.74
CA LEU A 4 5.02 0.07 18.14
C LEU A 4 4.65 1.55 18.33
N SER A 5 5.32 2.48 17.63
CA SER A 5 4.97 3.90 17.74
C SER A 5 3.53 4.16 17.29
N LYS A 6 3.06 3.48 16.23
CA LYS A 6 1.68 3.61 15.78
C LYS A 6 0.66 3.08 16.78
N VAL A 7 0.95 1.96 17.42
CA VAL A 7 0.10 1.43 18.52
C VAL A 7 0.05 2.41 19.69
N LEU A 8 1.21 3.00 20.07
CA LEU A 8 1.26 3.98 21.16
C LEU A 8 0.49 5.27 20.83
N GLU A 9 0.54 5.74 19.58
CA GLU A 9 -0.25 6.90 19.12
C GLU A 9 -1.75 6.65 19.31
N GLU A 10 -2.26 5.47 18.96
CA GLU A 10 -3.67 5.12 19.16
C GLU A 10 -4.06 5.07 20.64
N VAL A 11 -3.24 4.43 21.48
CA VAL A 11 -3.47 4.38 22.93
C VAL A 11 -3.45 5.79 23.54
N MET A 12 -2.55 6.66 23.08
CA MET A 12 -2.53 8.06 23.52
C MET A 12 -3.81 8.80 23.11
N LEU A 13 -4.29 8.61 21.88
CA LEU A 13 -5.54 9.21 21.43
C LEU A 13 -6.72 8.77 22.28
N GLU A 14 -6.83 7.48 22.61
CA GLU A 14 -7.86 6.96 23.51
C GLU A 14 -7.84 7.66 24.88
N GLN A 15 -6.65 7.90 25.46
CA GLN A 15 -6.52 8.64 26.71
C GLN A 15 -6.95 10.11 26.56
N TYR A 16 -6.65 10.75 25.44
CA TYR A 16 -7.12 12.10 25.15
C TYR A 16 -8.65 12.16 25.00
N TYR A 17 -9.26 11.15 24.40
CA TYR A 17 -10.71 11.04 24.34
C TYR A 17 -11.35 11.00 25.73
N VAL A 18 -10.81 10.14 26.60
CA VAL A 18 -11.33 9.96 27.96
C VAL A 18 -11.11 11.20 28.83
N GLN A 19 -9.92 11.80 28.76
CA GLN A 19 -9.52 12.86 29.68
C GLN A 19 -10.03 14.23 29.27
N TYR A 20 -10.07 14.52 27.96
CA TYR A 20 -10.33 15.85 27.44
C TYR A 20 -11.56 15.92 26.53
N ASP A 21 -12.29 14.83 26.35
CA ASP A 21 -13.39 14.73 25.40
C ASP A 21 -12.98 15.21 23.99
N PHE A 22 -11.73 14.90 23.62
CA PHE A 22 -11.11 15.37 22.39
C PHE A 22 -11.92 14.95 21.17
N ASN A 23 -12.18 15.89 20.25
CA ASN A 23 -12.91 15.65 19.01
C ASN A 23 -11.94 15.34 17.88
N GLY A 24 -11.57 14.06 17.75
CA GLY A 24 -10.69 13.58 16.70
C GLY A 24 -11.02 12.14 16.34
N CYS A 25 -10.40 11.64 15.29
CA CYS A 25 -10.44 10.23 14.89
C CYS A 25 -9.06 9.77 14.41
N CYS A 26 -8.90 8.46 14.30
CA CYS A 26 -7.70 7.84 13.74
C CYS A 26 -8.05 7.21 12.39
N LEU A 27 -7.27 7.52 11.35
CA LEU A 27 -7.35 6.90 10.03
C LEU A 27 -6.10 6.02 9.84
N ARG A 28 -6.27 4.71 9.84
CA ARG A 28 -5.20 3.75 9.53
C ARG A 28 -5.11 3.60 8.02
N ALA A 29 -4.12 4.24 7.42
CA ALA A 29 -3.78 4.04 6.01
C ALA A 29 -2.67 2.98 5.91
N PRO A 30 -2.82 1.96 5.05
CA PRO A 30 -1.73 1.05 4.71
C PRO A 30 -0.69 1.77 3.83
N TRP A 31 -0.08 1.08 2.88
CA TRP A 31 0.81 1.70 1.93
C TRP A 31 0.05 2.67 1.02
N ILE A 32 0.41 3.95 1.10
CA ILE A 32 -0.18 5.01 0.29
C ILE A 32 0.57 5.06 -1.02
N MET A 33 -0.17 5.00 -2.14
CA MET A 33 0.35 5.02 -3.49
C MET A 33 -0.10 6.28 -4.21
N GLU A 34 0.81 6.91 -4.94
CA GLU A 34 0.53 7.98 -5.89
C GLU A 34 1.40 7.80 -7.14
N LYS A 35 1.00 8.38 -8.24
CA LYS A 35 1.82 8.43 -9.44
C LYS A 35 2.31 7.02 -9.85
N ASP A 36 3.63 6.88 -10.04
CA ASP A 36 4.30 5.62 -10.39
C ASP A 36 4.81 4.80 -9.19
N ASP A 37 4.44 5.16 -7.96
CA ASP A 37 4.93 4.51 -6.74
C ASP A 37 4.70 2.99 -6.76
N PHE A 38 3.50 2.55 -7.18
CA PHE A 38 3.19 1.12 -7.21
C PHE A 38 4.11 0.34 -8.13
N LYS A 39 4.45 0.88 -9.31
CA LYS A 39 5.43 0.30 -10.24
C LYS A 39 6.78 0.09 -9.56
N TYR A 40 7.21 1.05 -8.76
CA TYR A 40 8.50 0.99 -8.07
C TYR A 40 8.48 0.14 -6.81
N THR A 41 7.32 -0.19 -6.25
CA THR A 41 7.24 -1.23 -5.20
C THR A 41 7.64 -2.61 -5.72
N LEU A 42 7.60 -2.81 -7.04
CA LEU A 42 7.91 -4.05 -7.72
C LEU A 42 9.29 -4.04 -8.39
N SER A 43 10.09 -2.98 -8.18
CA SER A 43 11.42 -2.85 -8.80
C SER A 43 12.45 -3.72 -8.10
N PHE A 44 13.21 -4.52 -8.89
CA PHE A 44 14.41 -5.21 -8.41
C PHE A 44 15.64 -4.29 -8.38
N GLY A 45 15.53 -3.06 -8.89
CA GLY A 45 16.60 -2.07 -8.93
C GLY A 45 16.83 -1.37 -7.59
N ASN A 46 17.69 -0.34 -7.64
CA ASN A 46 17.97 0.52 -6.47
C ASN A 46 16.92 1.61 -6.26
N ASP A 47 16.00 1.74 -7.18
CA ASP A 47 14.94 2.74 -7.24
C ASP A 47 13.62 2.23 -6.63
N VAL A 48 13.67 1.14 -5.87
CA VAL A 48 12.50 0.54 -5.22
C VAL A 48 11.82 1.53 -4.26
N PHE A 49 10.50 1.55 -4.29
CA PHE A 49 9.67 2.31 -3.36
C PHE A 49 9.20 1.42 -2.22
N GLY A 50 9.56 1.77 -0.99
CA GLY A 50 9.21 0.99 0.19
C GLY A 50 9.95 -0.34 0.28
N GLY A 51 9.38 -1.32 0.98
CA GLY A 51 9.99 -2.62 1.19
C GLY A 51 9.09 -3.79 0.78
N PRO A 52 9.62 -5.01 0.63
CA PRO A 52 11.04 -5.31 0.84
C PRO A 52 11.91 -4.83 -0.32
N ARG A 53 13.20 -4.63 -0.06
CA ARG A 53 14.16 -4.51 -1.17
C ARG A 53 14.34 -5.89 -1.79
N TRP A 54 13.81 -6.06 -2.99
CA TRP A 54 13.82 -7.36 -3.67
C TRP A 54 15.23 -7.89 -3.92
N CYS A 55 16.17 -6.99 -4.23
CA CYS A 55 17.58 -7.35 -4.42
C CYS A 55 18.21 -8.00 -3.18
N ASP A 56 17.78 -7.62 -1.97
CA ASP A 56 18.28 -8.22 -0.72
C ASP A 56 17.75 -9.65 -0.52
N LEU A 57 16.56 -9.95 -1.05
CA LEU A 57 15.95 -11.27 -0.96
C LEU A 57 16.51 -12.25 -1.98
N VAL A 58 16.80 -11.80 -3.20
CA VAL A 58 17.25 -12.68 -4.29
C VAL A 58 18.75 -12.65 -4.53
N GLY A 59 19.45 -11.62 -4.01
CA GLY A 59 20.86 -11.35 -4.24
C GLY A 59 21.09 -10.54 -5.53
N ALA A 60 22.15 -9.71 -5.54
CA ALA A 60 22.41 -8.72 -6.58
C ALA A 60 22.42 -9.31 -8.00
N LYS A 61 23.10 -10.46 -8.21
CA LYS A 61 23.20 -11.08 -9.54
C LYS A 61 21.83 -11.44 -10.13
N LYS A 62 20.93 -12.03 -9.34
CA LYS A 62 19.58 -12.37 -9.80
C LYS A 62 18.74 -11.12 -9.99
N ALA A 63 18.90 -10.12 -9.12
CA ALA A 63 18.21 -8.84 -9.26
C ALA A 63 18.56 -8.20 -10.61
N ASP A 64 19.84 -8.16 -10.99
CA ASP A 64 20.28 -7.64 -12.30
C ASP A 64 19.66 -8.43 -13.47
N GLU A 65 19.59 -9.76 -13.37
CA GLU A 65 18.95 -10.61 -14.37
C GLU A 65 17.44 -10.30 -14.50
N TYR A 66 16.74 -10.09 -13.38
CA TYR A 66 15.30 -9.76 -13.37
C TYR A 66 15.03 -8.34 -13.88
N VAL A 67 15.89 -7.38 -13.54
CA VAL A 67 15.81 -6.01 -14.12
C VAL A 67 15.97 -6.08 -15.64
N ALA A 68 16.99 -6.81 -16.14
CA ALA A 68 17.22 -6.95 -17.58
C ALA A 68 16.08 -7.65 -18.33
N ALA A 69 15.36 -8.57 -17.64
CA ALA A 69 14.20 -9.25 -18.20
C ALA A 69 12.89 -8.46 -18.06
N GLY A 70 12.87 -7.33 -17.34
CA GLY A 70 11.65 -6.59 -16.99
C GLY A 70 10.71 -7.38 -16.08
N SER A 71 11.25 -8.30 -15.27
CA SER A 71 10.43 -9.17 -14.42
C SER A 71 9.85 -8.42 -13.22
N VAL A 72 8.64 -8.83 -12.81
CA VAL A 72 8.00 -8.36 -11.57
C VAL A 72 7.98 -9.46 -10.51
N PRO A 73 8.11 -9.12 -9.22
CA PRO A 73 8.08 -10.11 -8.15
C PRO A 73 6.65 -10.56 -7.83
N VAL A 74 6.43 -11.85 -7.70
CA VAL A 74 5.30 -12.42 -6.99
C VAL A 74 5.76 -12.81 -5.59
N MET A 75 5.42 -11.99 -4.62
CA MET A 75 5.73 -12.31 -3.22
C MET A 75 4.90 -13.52 -2.79
N LEU A 76 5.57 -14.55 -2.25
CA LEU A 76 4.89 -15.65 -1.59
C LEU A 76 5.00 -15.48 -0.07
N ASP A 77 3.92 -15.78 0.63
CA ASP A 77 3.87 -15.74 2.09
C ASP A 77 4.64 -16.91 2.73
N ALA A 78 4.63 -16.97 4.07
CA ALA A 78 5.31 -18.02 4.83
C ALA A 78 4.78 -19.44 4.58
N HIS A 79 3.61 -19.57 3.94
CA HIS A 79 3.00 -20.86 3.55
C HIS A 79 3.26 -21.22 2.08
N GLY A 80 3.84 -20.29 1.31
CA GLY A 80 4.10 -20.47 -0.12
C GLY A 80 2.94 -20.04 -1.01
N ASP A 81 1.94 -19.39 -0.46
CA ASP A 81 0.81 -18.84 -1.22
C ASP A 81 1.10 -17.39 -1.66
N PRO A 82 0.49 -16.89 -2.75
CA PRO A 82 0.65 -15.49 -3.15
C PRO A 82 0.27 -14.52 -2.02
N MET A 83 1.12 -13.51 -1.77
CA MET A 83 0.90 -12.53 -0.73
C MET A 83 -0.36 -11.71 -1.02
N LEU A 84 -1.12 -11.43 0.05
CA LEU A 84 -2.17 -10.41 0.07
C LEU A 84 -1.68 -9.21 0.87
N ARG A 85 -1.73 -8.03 0.28
CA ARG A 85 -1.25 -6.79 0.91
C ARG A 85 -2.19 -5.63 0.65
N ASN A 86 -2.41 -4.83 1.68
CA ASN A 86 -3.31 -3.68 1.57
C ASN A 86 -2.58 -2.44 1.08
N PHE A 87 -3.26 -1.70 0.21
CA PHE A 87 -2.84 -0.40 -0.32
C PHE A 87 -4.00 0.58 -0.27
N VAL A 88 -3.70 1.85 -0.47
CA VAL A 88 -4.68 2.90 -0.69
C VAL A 88 -4.08 3.94 -1.65
N HIS A 89 -4.87 4.41 -2.62
CA HIS A 89 -4.46 5.54 -3.45
C HIS A 89 -4.55 6.85 -2.65
N VAL A 90 -3.67 7.80 -2.93
CA VAL A 90 -3.61 9.08 -2.20
C VAL A 90 -4.90 9.88 -2.31
N ASP A 91 -5.60 9.80 -3.44
CA ASP A 91 -6.87 10.50 -3.65
C ASP A 91 -7.98 9.90 -2.77
N ASP A 92 -8.05 8.57 -2.67
CA ASP A 92 -8.98 7.89 -1.78
C ASP A 92 -8.71 8.20 -0.30
N LEU A 93 -7.44 8.26 0.09
CA LEU A 93 -7.06 8.67 1.44
C LEU A 93 -7.46 10.14 1.69
N THR A 94 -7.22 11.01 0.73
CA THR A 94 -7.60 12.42 0.82
C THR A 94 -9.12 12.58 0.94
N ALA A 95 -9.89 11.84 0.14
CA ALA A 95 -11.34 11.79 0.23
C ALA A 95 -11.81 11.31 1.62
N ALA A 96 -11.15 10.29 2.19
CA ALA A 96 -11.46 9.79 3.53
C ALA A 96 -11.18 10.83 4.62
N ILE A 97 -10.07 11.57 4.51
CA ILE A 97 -9.73 12.67 5.43
C ILE A 97 -10.83 13.74 5.37
N VAL A 98 -11.22 14.16 4.16
CA VAL A 98 -12.28 15.16 3.97
C VAL A 98 -13.62 14.66 4.52
N ALA A 99 -13.99 13.41 4.26
CA ALA A 99 -15.22 12.80 4.77
C ALA A 99 -15.25 12.74 6.31
N ALA A 100 -14.09 12.48 6.95
CA ALA A 100 -14.01 12.41 8.41
C ALA A 100 -14.02 13.79 9.09
N LEU A 101 -13.55 14.86 8.38
CA LEU A 101 -13.46 16.20 8.95
C LEU A 101 -14.83 16.76 9.33
N GLY A 102 -15.02 16.97 10.65
CA GLY A 102 -16.27 17.50 11.19
C GLY A 102 -17.46 16.53 11.15
N HIS A 103 -17.25 15.29 10.72
CA HIS A 103 -18.32 14.31 10.65
C HIS A 103 -18.67 13.78 12.06
N PRO A 104 -19.92 13.88 12.52
CA PRO A 104 -20.28 13.48 13.89
C PRO A 104 -19.96 12.01 14.20
N ALA A 105 -20.13 11.10 13.23
CA ALA A 105 -19.83 9.68 13.40
C ALA A 105 -18.32 9.36 13.39
N ALA A 106 -17.46 10.31 13.01
CA ALA A 106 -16.02 10.13 13.06
C ALA A 106 -15.44 10.33 14.47
N ARG A 107 -16.18 11.06 15.32
CA ARG A 107 -15.69 11.43 16.65
C ARG A 107 -15.26 10.21 17.45
N GLN A 108 -14.01 10.23 17.91
CA GLN A 108 -13.41 9.19 18.76
C GLN A 108 -13.44 7.78 18.13
N GLN A 109 -13.38 7.74 16.79
CA GLN A 109 -13.39 6.48 16.06
C GLN A 109 -12.03 6.20 15.43
N LEU A 110 -11.83 4.91 15.11
CA LEU A 110 -10.71 4.42 14.34
C LEU A 110 -11.26 3.76 13.08
N PHE A 111 -10.70 4.12 11.91
CA PHE A 111 -11.08 3.60 10.61
C PHE A 111 -9.87 3.02 9.88
N ASN A 112 -10.05 1.89 9.22
CA ASN A 112 -9.12 1.44 8.19
C ASN A 112 -9.50 2.09 6.87
N ILE A 113 -8.55 2.73 6.21
CA ILE A 113 -8.72 3.41 4.93
C ILE A 113 -7.84 2.71 3.92
N CYS A 114 -8.42 1.79 3.17
CA CYS A 114 -7.72 0.95 2.19
C CYS A 114 -8.64 0.62 1.01
N MET A 115 -8.06 0.11 -0.06
CA MET A 115 -8.81 -0.50 -1.16
C MET A 115 -9.75 -1.58 -0.64
N ASP A 116 -10.80 -1.88 -1.38
CA ASP A 116 -11.81 -2.88 -1.00
C ASP A 116 -11.22 -4.28 -0.90
N GLU A 117 -10.37 -4.63 -1.85
CA GLU A 117 -9.66 -5.89 -1.85
C GLU A 117 -8.16 -5.65 -1.64
N PRO A 118 -7.47 -6.53 -0.91
CA PRO A 118 -6.02 -6.48 -0.85
C PRO A 118 -5.44 -6.84 -2.23
N VAL A 119 -4.30 -6.28 -2.57
CA VAL A 119 -3.54 -6.69 -3.76
C VAL A 119 -3.08 -8.13 -3.58
N ASP A 120 -3.58 -9.03 -4.41
CA ASP A 120 -3.05 -10.38 -4.60
C ASP A 120 -1.89 -10.31 -5.60
N TYR A 121 -0.69 -10.69 -5.16
CA TYR A 121 0.52 -10.59 -6.00
C TYR A 121 0.48 -11.49 -7.22
N ARG A 122 -0.33 -12.57 -7.23
CA ARG A 122 -0.50 -13.41 -8.43
C ARG A 122 -1.44 -12.75 -9.42
N ILE A 123 -2.58 -12.28 -8.97
CA ILE A 123 -3.55 -11.57 -9.83
C ILE A 123 -2.88 -10.33 -10.45
N MET A 124 -2.14 -9.56 -9.64
CA MET A 124 -1.34 -8.43 -10.12
C MET A 124 -0.34 -8.83 -11.22
N ALA A 125 0.40 -9.91 -11.01
CA ALA A 125 1.40 -10.37 -11.97
C ALA A 125 0.77 -10.88 -13.27
N ASP A 126 -0.36 -11.58 -13.17
CA ASP A 126 -1.12 -12.07 -14.33
C ASP A 126 -1.66 -10.89 -15.15
N TYR A 127 -2.22 -9.85 -14.51
CA TYR A 127 -2.65 -8.63 -15.16
C TYR A 127 -1.50 -7.89 -15.88
N LEU A 128 -0.34 -7.76 -15.21
CA LEU A 128 0.85 -7.15 -15.81
C LEU A 128 1.40 -7.96 -17.00
N TYR A 129 1.30 -9.27 -16.94
CA TYR A 129 1.68 -10.11 -18.06
C TYR A 129 0.71 -9.96 -19.24
N GLU A 130 -0.59 -9.97 -19.00
CA GLU A 130 -1.62 -9.84 -20.04
C GLU A 130 -1.62 -8.47 -20.71
N THR A 131 -1.47 -7.40 -19.93
CA THR A 131 -1.58 -6.02 -20.44
C THR A 131 -0.27 -5.45 -20.93
N ARG A 132 0.87 -5.88 -20.37
CA ARG A 132 2.20 -5.28 -20.63
C ARG A 132 3.30 -6.28 -20.99
N GLY A 133 2.98 -7.58 -21.00
CA GLY A 133 3.95 -8.64 -21.34
C GLY A 133 5.08 -8.80 -20.33
N LEU A 134 4.92 -8.30 -19.08
CA LEU A 134 5.95 -8.37 -18.06
C LEU A 134 5.98 -9.77 -17.42
N PRO A 135 7.11 -10.51 -17.52
CA PRO A 135 7.23 -11.79 -16.86
C PRO A 135 7.27 -11.64 -15.35
N SER A 136 6.86 -12.66 -14.62
CA SER A 136 6.90 -12.67 -13.17
C SER A 136 7.82 -13.73 -12.61
N VAL A 137 8.25 -13.56 -11.35
CA VAL A 137 9.09 -14.50 -10.62
C VAL A 137 8.60 -14.64 -9.18
N ASP A 138 8.47 -15.90 -8.74
CA ASP A 138 8.04 -16.21 -7.37
C ASP A 138 9.18 -15.99 -6.39
N ILE A 139 8.92 -15.18 -5.34
CA ILE A 139 9.86 -14.84 -4.28
C ILE A 139 9.31 -15.33 -2.95
N PRO A 140 9.81 -16.46 -2.42
CA PRO A 140 9.41 -16.94 -1.10
C PRO A 140 9.85 -15.96 0.01
N THR A 141 8.96 -15.69 0.94
CA THR A 141 9.24 -14.85 2.10
C THR A 141 8.74 -15.50 3.40
N THR A 142 9.07 -14.89 4.52
CA THR A 142 8.56 -15.28 5.85
C THR A 142 7.40 -14.38 6.30
N PHE A 143 6.89 -13.52 5.41
CA PHE A 143 5.81 -12.61 5.73
C PHE A 143 4.47 -13.33 5.75
N HIS A 144 3.49 -12.67 6.38
CA HIS A 144 2.12 -13.16 6.47
C HIS A 144 1.17 -12.24 5.74
N ARG A 145 0.12 -12.81 5.16
CA ARG A 145 -0.96 -12.07 4.51
C ARG A 145 -1.64 -11.13 5.50
N THR A 146 -2.07 -9.99 5.00
CA THR A 146 -2.88 -9.04 5.75
C THR A 146 -4.10 -8.63 4.94
N TRP A 147 -5.24 -8.53 5.63
CA TRP A 147 -6.47 -8.00 5.04
C TRP A 147 -7.11 -7.04 6.05
N LEU A 148 -7.20 -5.78 5.67
CA LEU A 148 -7.87 -4.75 6.45
C LEU A 148 -9.30 -4.60 5.98
N ASP A 149 -10.24 -4.63 6.90
CA ASP A 149 -11.65 -4.36 6.64
C ASP A 149 -11.91 -2.86 6.74
N ASN A 150 -12.42 -2.25 5.66
CA ASN A 150 -12.77 -0.84 5.56
C ASN A 150 -14.29 -0.58 5.72
N ASN A 151 -15.11 -1.61 5.99
CA ASN A 151 -16.57 -1.50 6.06
C ASN A 151 -17.04 -0.44 7.06
N LYS A 152 -16.31 -0.25 8.16
CA LYS A 152 -16.65 0.79 9.14
C LYS A 152 -16.58 2.20 8.54
N ALA A 153 -15.56 2.49 7.72
CA ALA A 153 -15.45 3.77 7.03
C ALA A 153 -16.58 3.95 6.01
N LYS A 154 -16.87 2.91 5.23
CA LYS A 154 -17.99 2.91 4.28
C LYS A 154 -19.33 3.20 4.95
N PHE A 155 -19.58 2.56 6.08
CA PHE A 155 -20.87 2.65 6.76
C PHE A 155 -21.05 3.96 7.54
N LEU A 156 -20.01 4.43 8.23
CA LEU A 156 -20.12 5.59 9.12
C LEU A 156 -19.78 6.92 8.44
N LEU A 157 -18.89 6.92 7.44
CA LEU A 157 -18.45 8.13 6.75
C LEU A 157 -19.04 8.27 5.35
N ASP A 158 -19.80 7.27 4.87
CA ASP A 158 -20.26 7.16 3.48
C ASP A 158 -19.10 7.29 2.47
N TRP A 159 -17.89 6.88 2.90
CA TRP A 159 -16.69 6.89 2.09
C TRP A 159 -16.50 5.53 1.42
N ARG A 160 -16.02 5.53 0.18
CA ARG A 160 -15.62 4.32 -0.55
C ARG A 160 -14.34 4.59 -1.33
N PRO A 161 -13.41 3.61 -1.41
CA PRO A 161 -12.30 3.73 -2.35
C PRO A 161 -12.83 3.66 -3.79
N GLU A 162 -12.25 4.46 -4.67
CA GLU A 162 -12.58 4.50 -6.10
C GLU A 162 -11.53 3.77 -6.94
N VAL A 163 -10.29 3.66 -6.43
CA VAL A 163 -9.16 3.02 -7.13
C VAL A 163 -9.12 1.54 -6.76
N ASP A 164 -9.27 0.67 -7.75
CA ASP A 164 -9.07 -0.78 -7.61
C ASP A 164 -7.65 -1.21 -8.05
N LEU A 165 -7.41 -2.54 -8.17
CA LEU A 165 -6.10 -3.07 -8.54
C LEU A 165 -5.70 -2.69 -9.97
N ASP A 166 -6.63 -2.78 -10.91
CA ASP A 166 -6.36 -2.50 -12.31
C ASP A 166 -6.05 -1.01 -12.50
N ASP A 167 -6.85 -0.14 -11.88
CA ASP A 167 -6.62 1.30 -11.85
C ASP A 167 -5.27 1.65 -11.19
N LEU A 168 -4.93 0.99 -10.08
CA LEU A 168 -3.66 1.22 -9.38
C LEU A 168 -2.45 0.88 -10.26
N ILE A 169 -2.56 -0.21 -11.03
CA ILE A 169 -1.52 -0.62 -11.98
C ILE A 169 -1.47 0.35 -13.16
N ASP A 170 -2.61 0.61 -13.78
CA ASP A 170 -2.66 1.44 -14.98
C ASP A 170 -2.17 2.85 -14.68
N ASN A 171 -2.63 3.47 -13.60
CA ASN A 171 -2.13 4.76 -13.14
C ASN A 171 -0.61 4.78 -12.95
N ALA A 172 -0.04 3.71 -12.36
CA ALA A 172 1.39 3.68 -12.07
C ALA A 172 2.27 3.44 -13.31
N TRP A 173 1.77 2.72 -14.30
CA TRP A 173 2.54 2.45 -15.53
C TRP A 173 2.38 3.52 -16.60
N ASP A 174 1.23 4.18 -16.63
CA ASP A 174 0.90 5.21 -17.61
C ASP A 174 1.29 6.62 -17.16
N TYR A 175 1.74 6.75 -15.88
CA TYR A 175 2.20 8.02 -15.35
C TYR A 175 3.52 8.47 -16.02
N GLU A 176 3.48 9.64 -16.66
CA GLU A 176 4.64 10.31 -17.23
C GLU A 176 5.10 11.44 -16.29
N ARG A 177 6.36 11.38 -15.82
CA ARG A 177 6.93 12.41 -14.95
C ARG A 177 7.42 13.59 -15.78
N ASP A 178 7.11 14.79 -15.33
CA ASP A 178 7.74 16.00 -15.80
C ASP A 178 9.19 16.09 -15.31
N ASP A 179 10.02 16.86 -16.01
CA ASP A 179 11.47 17.02 -15.72
C ASP A 179 11.74 17.56 -14.30
N ASP A 180 10.80 18.30 -13.70
CA ASP A 180 10.86 18.87 -12.37
C ASP A 180 10.17 18.02 -11.28
N ASP A 181 9.51 16.92 -11.68
CA ASP A 181 8.88 15.97 -10.75
C ASP A 181 9.86 14.84 -10.40
N GLU A 182 10.86 15.15 -9.58
CA GLU A 182 11.82 14.17 -9.11
C GLU A 182 11.14 13.06 -8.29
N ARG A 183 11.35 11.79 -8.67
CA ARG A 183 10.87 10.66 -7.90
C ARG A 183 11.62 10.55 -6.57
N LYS A 184 10.89 10.60 -5.49
CA LYS A 184 11.45 10.38 -4.16
C LYS A 184 11.58 8.88 -3.91
N ILE A 185 12.80 8.42 -3.80
CA ILE A 185 13.08 7.06 -3.32
C ILE A 185 12.88 7.09 -1.79
N TRP A 186 11.90 6.33 -1.31
CA TRP A 186 11.66 6.23 0.11
C TRP A 186 11.83 4.78 0.55
N TYR A 187 12.74 4.56 1.46
CA TYR A 187 12.98 3.28 2.08
C TYR A 187 12.80 3.42 3.60
N PRO A 188 11.78 2.81 4.20
CA PRO A 188 11.64 2.77 5.64
C PRO A 188 12.69 1.79 6.17
N GLY A 189 13.80 2.29 6.64
CA GLY A 189 14.88 1.52 7.25
C GLY A 189 14.44 0.72 8.48
#